data_c48e237a98ec27cd60515a9f04e335ed
#
_entry.id   c48e237a98ec27cd60515a9f04e335ed
#
_cell.length_a   1.000
_cell.length_b   1.000
_cell.length_c   1.000
_cell.angle_alpha   90.00
_cell.angle_beta   90.00
_cell.angle_gamma   90.00
#
_symmetry.space_group_name_H-M   'P 1'
#
loop_
_entity.id
_entity.type
_entity.pdbx_description
1 polymer ?
#
loop_
_entity_poly.entity_id
_entity_poly.type
_entity_poly.pdbx_seq_one_letter_code
_entity_poly.pdbx_strand_id
1 'polypeptide(L)'
;MNKVSVARTVSRITNPPIICIPLFLIICITLSFNEAGFDFNKFIVLELVSLIFASILPMAIILFWAKKLGTDKDISNRSDRYMPLIVGIASYFIGFMICLFFRLDNFLTCLLLCYTVNTGVVLLITSRWKISVHTTGLSGPVAALILLLGPFGALFGVIYPVLIWSRVLLEKHTLAQAITGGVQGFFLTVIEMYIYMYLLNLPLNNIISLSDSILYILAIIMTPVVLGILSYVRFESPFKLFIVSEIVLLLLFFALTPANVFLIFALVSLTSVSISLYAGDDFIWAKIIKNQSFSTL
;
A
#
# COMPACT_ATOMS: atom_id res chain seq x y z
N MET A 1 9.80 24.80 -1.87
CA MET A 1 9.32 23.85 -2.92
C MET A 1 7.81 23.92 -3.02
N ASN A 2 7.22 23.97 -4.21
CA ASN A 2 5.75 24.02 -4.37
C ASN A 2 5.14 22.68 -3.95
N LYS A 3 4.15 22.69 -3.05
CA LYS A 3 3.45 21.48 -2.53
C LYS A 3 2.94 20.57 -3.68
N VAL A 4 2.44 21.17 -4.76
CA VAL A 4 1.96 20.42 -5.94
C VAL A 4 3.10 19.70 -6.67
N SER A 5 4.29 20.31 -6.73
CA SER A 5 5.47 19.66 -7.31
C SER A 5 5.91 18.44 -6.51
N VAL A 6 5.93 18.56 -5.17
CA VAL A 6 6.22 17.43 -4.26
C VAL A 6 5.22 16.32 -4.44
N ALA A 7 3.93 16.65 -4.43
CA ALA A 7 2.87 15.66 -4.62
C ALA A 7 2.99 14.93 -5.98
N ARG A 8 3.34 15.63 -7.04
CA ARG A 8 3.59 15.00 -8.35
C ARG A 8 4.77 14.03 -8.31
N THR A 9 5.85 14.41 -7.63
CA THR A 9 7.01 13.53 -7.47
C THR A 9 6.64 12.29 -6.67
N VAL A 10 5.97 12.45 -5.53
CA VAL A 10 5.46 11.33 -4.72
C VAL A 10 4.58 10.41 -5.58
N SER A 11 3.58 10.98 -6.29
CA SER A 11 2.68 10.18 -7.14
C SER A 11 3.44 9.40 -8.23
N ARG A 12 4.52 9.93 -8.78
CA ARG A 12 5.32 9.25 -9.80
C ARG A 12 6.12 8.09 -9.21
N ILE A 13 6.84 8.30 -8.12
CA ILE A 13 7.68 7.26 -7.51
C ILE A 13 6.85 6.16 -6.83
N THR A 14 5.64 6.47 -6.38
CA THR A 14 4.68 5.51 -5.82
C THR A 14 3.71 4.94 -6.84
N ASN A 15 3.97 5.12 -8.14
CA ASN A 15 3.23 4.41 -9.18
C ASN A 15 3.41 2.90 -8.98
N PRO A 16 2.35 2.08 -8.96
CA PRO A 16 2.43 0.67 -8.58
C PRO A 16 3.55 -0.12 -9.23
N PRO A 17 3.76 -0.13 -10.55
CA PRO A 17 4.88 -0.85 -11.13
C PRO A 17 6.26 -0.30 -10.74
N ILE A 18 6.37 0.98 -10.35
CA ILE A 18 7.65 1.59 -9.94
C ILE A 18 7.96 1.24 -8.49
N ILE A 19 6.99 1.42 -7.58
CA ILE A 19 7.20 1.13 -6.15
C ILE A 19 7.36 -0.36 -5.88
N CYS A 20 6.82 -1.23 -6.75
CA CYS A 20 7.05 -2.67 -6.67
C CYS A 20 8.52 -3.03 -6.79
N ILE A 21 9.32 -2.31 -7.59
CA ILE A 21 10.75 -2.63 -7.80
C ILE A 21 11.50 -2.72 -6.46
N PRO A 22 11.61 -1.65 -5.65
CA PRO A 22 12.33 -1.73 -4.38
C PRO A 22 11.66 -2.66 -3.35
N LEU A 23 10.33 -2.80 -3.37
CA LEU A 23 9.64 -3.65 -2.41
C LEU A 23 9.86 -5.14 -2.73
N PHE A 24 9.78 -5.55 -4.00
CA PHE A 24 10.10 -6.92 -4.39
C PHE A 24 11.57 -7.24 -4.27
N LEU A 25 12.47 -6.28 -4.53
CA LEU A 25 13.90 -6.44 -4.31
C LEU A 25 14.18 -6.87 -2.84
N ILE A 26 13.57 -6.21 -1.87
CA ILE A 26 13.72 -6.55 -0.45
C ILE A 26 13.14 -7.94 -0.17
N ILE A 27 11.97 -8.26 -0.73
CA ILE A 27 11.35 -9.58 -0.59
C ILE A 27 12.27 -10.66 -1.17
N CYS A 28 12.75 -10.49 -2.41
CA CYS A 28 13.60 -11.47 -3.08
C CYS A 28 14.96 -11.66 -2.37
N ILE A 29 15.57 -10.58 -1.86
CA ILE A 29 16.76 -10.67 -1.02
C ILE A 29 16.46 -11.51 0.21
N THR A 30 15.38 -11.21 0.93
CA THR A 30 15.02 -11.93 2.17
C THR A 30 14.74 -13.41 1.93
N LEU A 31 13.99 -13.73 0.85
CA LEU A 31 13.69 -15.13 0.48
C LEU A 31 14.91 -15.92 0.02
N SER A 32 15.98 -15.23 -0.35
CA SER A 32 17.22 -15.87 -0.84
C SER A 32 18.24 -16.16 0.25
N PHE A 33 17.95 -15.78 1.50
CA PHE A 33 18.73 -16.24 2.66
C PHE A 33 18.25 -17.61 3.13
N ASN A 34 19.20 -18.49 3.41
CA ASN A 34 18.99 -19.81 4.02
C ASN A 34 20.07 -20.07 5.08
N GLU A 35 20.08 -21.25 5.70
CA GLU A 35 21.06 -21.62 6.74
C GLU A 35 22.53 -21.61 6.23
N ALA A 36 22.74 -21.82 4.94
CA ALA A 36 24.05 -21.78 4.30
C ALA A 36 24.50 -20.36 3.89
N GLY A 37 23.62 -19.37 4.04
CA GLY A 37 23.87 -17.97 3.68
C GLY A 37 22.99 -17.48 2.54
N PHE A 38 23.50 -16.53 1.75
CA PHE A 38 22.76 -15.91 0.64
C PHE A 38 22.90 -16.71 -0.66
N ASP A 39 21.77 -17.18 -1.20
CA ASP A 39 21.72 -17.89 -2.47
C ASP A 39 21.53 -16.88 -3.63
N PHE A 40 22.61 -16.52 -4.29
CA PHE A 40 22.62 -15.57 -5.40
C PHE A 40 21.84 -16.04 -6.62
N ASN A 41 21.85 -17.34 -6.91
CA ASN A 41 21.10 -17.89 -8.06
C ASN A 41 19.60 -17.82 -7.82
N LYS A 42 19.16 -18.22 -6.62
CA LYS A 42 17.75 -18.06 -6.20
C LYS A 42 17.34 -16.60 -6.30
N PHE A 43 18.13 -15.68 -5.76
CA PHE A 43 17.85 -14.24 -5.81
C PHE A 43 17.63 -13.75 -7.24
N ILE A 44 18.55 -14.04 -8.16
CA ILE A 44 18.45 -13.59 -9.57
C ILE A 44 17.16 -14.11 -10.20
N VAL A 45 16.82 -15.38 -10.01
CA VAL A 45 15.60 -15.97 -10.59
C VAL A 45 14.34 -15.30 -10.03
N LEU A 46 14.24 -15.14 -8.72
CA LEU A 46 13.08 -14.52 -8.08
C LEU A 46 12.93 -13.06 -8.50
N GLU A 47 14.05 -12.31 -8.51
CA GLU A 47 14.05 -10.89 -8.89
C GLU A 47 13.71 -10.70 -10.37
N LEU A 48 14.22 -11.53 -11.28
CA LEU A 48 13.86 -11.45 -12.70
C LEU A 48 12.37 -11.70 -12.92
N VAL A 49 11.78 -12.71 -12.27
CA VAL A 49 10.36 -12.99 -12.41
C VAL A 49 9.52 -11.82 -11.86
N SER A 50 9.83 -11.34 -10.66
CA SER A 50 9.09 -10.23 -10.07
C SER A 50 9.26 -8.93 -10.86
N LEU A 51 10.48 -8.61 -11.30
CA LEU A 51 10.76 -7.41 -12.09
C LEU A 51 10.01 -7.42 -13.42
N ILE A 52 10.01 -8.55 -14.13
CA ILE A 52 9.31 -8.67 -15.42
C ILE A 52 7.81 -8.57 -15.22
N PHE A 53 7.22 -9.40 -14.36
CA PHE A 53 5.78 -9.57 -14.29
C PHE A 53 5.08 -8.58 -13.34
N ALA A 54 5.73 -8.11 -12.27
CA ALA A 54 5.13 -7.14 -11.37
C ALA A 54 5.46 -5.68 -11.70
N SER A 55 6.48 -5.41 -12.54
CA SER A 55 6.95 -4.05 -12.81
C SER A 55 7.04 -3.71 -14.29
N ILE A 56 7.95 -4.34 -15.04
CA ILE A 56 8.29 -3.94 -16.42
C ILE A 56 7.08 -4.12 -17.34
N LEU A 57 6.49 -5.30 -17.36
CA LEU A 57 5.38 -5.60 -18.28
C LEU A 57 4.14 -4.73 -17.99
N PRO A 58 3.64 -4.62 -16.73
CA PRO A 58 2.56 -3.70 -16.42
C PRO A 58 2.88 -2.24 -16.76
N MET A 59 4.11 -1.77 -16.49
CA MET A 59 4.51 -0.39 -16.81
C MET A 59 4.54 -0.13 -18.31
N ALA A 60 5.12 -1.04 -19.09
CA ALA A 60 5.17 -0.92 -20.55
C ALA A 60 3.76 -0.78 -21.14
N ILE A 61 2.81 -1.55 -20.62
CA ILE A 61 1.42 -1.51 -21.05
C ILE A 61 0.73 -0.21 -20.65
N ILE A 62 0.92 0.25 -19.42
CA ILE A 62 0.39 1.55 -18.97
C ILE A 62 0.90 2.68 -19.87
N LEU A 63 2.20 2.69 -20.18
CA LEU A 63 2.81 3.72 -21.03
C LEU A 63 2.31 3.64 -22.47
N PHE A 64 2.20 2.44 -23.02
CA PHE A 64 1.66 2.21 -24.36
C PHE A 64 0.21 2.67 -24.46
N TRP A 65 -0.63 2.30 -23.46
CA TRP A 65 -2.04 2.63 -23.42
C TRP A 65 -2.29 4.12 -23.24
N ALA A 66 -1.55 4.76 -22.33
CA ALA A 66 -1.60 6.21 -22.12
C ALA A 66 -1.24 6.97 -23.39
N LYS A 67 -0.20 6.52 -24.12
CA LYS A 67 0.21 7.09 -25.41
C LYS A 67 -0.87 6.91 -26.48
N LYS A 68 -1.49 5.72 -26.56
CA LYS A 68 -2.56 5.41 -27.52
C LYS A 68 -3.79 6.28 -27.31
N LEU A 69 -4.16 6.54 -26.06
CA LEU A 69 -5.34 7.35 -25.72
C LEU A 69 -5.05 8.85 -25.63
N GLY A 70 -3.77 9.27 -25.69
CA GLY A 70 -3.40 10.67 -25.47
C GLY A 70 -3.68 11.17 -24.05
N THR A 71 -3.75 10.26 -23.08
CA THR A 71 -4.07 10.56 -21.68
C THR A 71 -2.82 10.66 -20.81
N ASP A 72 -3.01 11.11 -19.56
CA ASP A 72 -1.93 11.10 -18.58
C ASP A 72 -1.53 9.65 -18.19
N LYS A 73 -0.28 9.50 -17.73
CA LYS A 73 0.27 8.18 -17.31
C LYS A 73 -0.44 7.58 -16.09
N ASP A 74 -1.20 8.37 -15.36
CA ASP A 74 -2.02 7.93 -14.22
C ASP A 74 -3.36 7.34 -14.66
N ILE A 75 -3.71 7.47 -15.94
CA ILE A 75 -4.99 7.05 -16.53
C ILE A 75 -6.15 7.51 -15.63
N SER A 76 -6.30 8.85 -15.55
CA SER A 76 -7.18 9.47 -14.56
C SER A 76 -8.67 9.15 -14.81
N ASN A 77 -9.08 8.92 -16.06
CA ASN A 77 -10.43 8.50 -16.36
C ASN A 77 -10.67 7.05 -15.95
N ARG A 78 -11.82 6.79 -15.34
CA ARG A 78 -12.19 5.45 -14.86
C ARG A 78 -12.33 4.44 -16.00
N SER A 79 -12.99 4.84 -17.10
CA SER A 79 -13.21 3.99 -18.27
C SER A 79 -11.92 3.50 -18.94
N ASP A 80 -10.89 4.33 -18.92
CA ASP A 80 -9.63 4.03 -19.62
C ASP A 80 -8.74 3.03 -18.84
N ARG A 81 -9.10 2.72 -17.58
CA ARG A 81 -8.35 1.83 -16.69
C ARG A 81 -8.58 0.35 -16.94
N TYR A 82 -9.68 -0.02 -17.62
CA TYR A 82 -10.04 -1.44 -17.77
C TYR A 82 -8.94 -2.25 -18.45
N MET A 83 -8.46 -1.79 -19.61
CA MET A 83 -7.43 -2.54 -20.34
C MET A 83 -6.10 -2.66 -19.58
N PRO A 84 -5.52 -1.59 -19.02
CA PRO A 84 -4.33 -1.71 -18.18
C PRO A 84 -4.50 -2.65 -16.99
N LEU A 85 -5.67 -2.65 -16.34
CA LEU A 85 -5.94 -3.56 -15.23
C LEU A 85 -6.04 -5.02 -15.70
N ILE A 86 -6.75 -5.30 -16.81
CA ILE A 86 -6.88 -6.65 -17.38
C ILE A 86 -5.50 -7.21 -17.75
N VAL A 87 -4.68 -6.40 -18.39
CA VAL A 87 -3.33 -6.85 -18.78
C VAL A 87 -2.41 -6.96 -17.57
N GLY A 88 -2.57 -6.10 -16.56
CA GLY A 88 -1.90 -6.26 -15.27
C GLY A 88 -2.25 -7.62 -14.62
N ILE A 89 -3.54 -7.96 -14.58
CA ILE A 89 -4.01 -9.27 -14.07
C ILE A 89 -3.34 -10.42 -14.84
N ALA A 90 -3.35 -10.34 -16.18
CA ALA A 90 -2.72 -11.37 -17.02
C ALA A 90 -1.20 -11.47 -16.75
N SER A 91 -0.50 -10.34 -16.61
CA SER A 91 0.92 -10.32 -16.27
C SER A 91 1.22 -11.02 -14.95
N TYR A 92 0.52 -10.65 -13.89
CA TYR A 92 0.71 -11.23 -12.56
C TYR A 92 0.36 -12.73 -12.55
N PHE A 93 -0.71 -13.11 -13.24
CA PHE A 93 -1.12 -14.51 -13.37
C PHE A 93 -0.08 -15.35 -14.11
N ILE A 94 0.52 -14.84 -15.18
CA ILE A 94 1.60 -15.54 -15.89
C ILE A 94 2.82 -15.69 -14.97
N GLY A 95 3.20 -14.64 -14.24
CA GLY A 95 4.27 -14.72 -13.23
C GLY A 95 3.98 -15.76 -12.16
N PHE A 96 2.75 -15.80 -11.63
CA PHE A 96 2.27 -16.82 -10.70
C PHE A 96 2.43 -18.22 -11.29
N MET A 97 1.95 -18.46 -12.51
CA MET A 97 2.02 -19.77 -13.18
C MET A 97 3.47 -20.22 -13.41
N ILE A 98 4.38 -19.30 -13.74
CA ILE A 98 5.81 -19.58 -13.88
C ILE A 98 6.38 -20.01 -12.53
N CYS A 99 6.14 -19.25 -11.46
CA CYS A 99 6.61 -19.63 -10.13
C CYS A 99 6.07 -20.99 -9.68
N LEU A 100 4.81 -21.26 -9.95
CA LEU A 100 4.15 -22.54 -9.61
C LEU A 100 4.73 -23.70 -10.41
N PHE A 101 4.85 -23.55 -11.73
CA PHE A 101 5.33 -24.60 -12.63
C PHE A 101 6.78 -24.99 -12.36
N PHE A 102 7.65 -23.99 -12.17
CA PHE A 102 9.06 -24.21 -11.86
C PHE A 102 9.35 -24.43 -10.37
N ARG A 103 8.32 -24.45 -9.53
CA ARG A 103 8.41 -24.65 -8.07
C ARG A 103 9.46 -23.71 -7.45
N LEU A 104 9.38 -22.42 -7.80
CA LEU A 104 10.33 -21.43 -7.32
C LEU A 104 10.16 -21.24 -5.80
N ASP A 105 9.69 -20.10 -5.38
CA ASP A 105 9.47 -19.81 -3.95
C ASP A 105 7.97 -19.69 -3.67
N ASN A 106 7.48 -20.38 -2.62
CA ASN A 106 6.07 -20.40 -2.30
C ASN A 106 5.52 -19.03 -1.87
N PHE A 107 6.34 -18.23 -1.18
CA PHE A 107 5.93 -16.89 -0.75
C PHE A 107 5.77 -15.96 -1.97
N LEU A 108 6.75 -15.94 -2.88
CA LEU A 108 6.66 -15.16 -4.11
C LEU A 108 5.50 -15.64 -4.99
N THR A 109 5.31 -16.95 -5.10
CA THR A 109 4.20 -17.56 -5.85
C THR A 109 2.86 -17.05 -5.33
N CYS A 110 2.64 -17.12 -4.01
CA CYS A 110 1.44 -16.61 -3.37
C CYS A 110 1.28 -15.10 -3.60
N LEU A 111 2.35 -14.32 -3.46
CA LEU A 111 2.29 -12.87 -3.63
C LEU A 111 1.86 -12.47 -5.04
N LEU A 112 2.33 -13.15 -6.08
CA LEU A 112 1.89 -12.91 -7.47
C LEU A 112 0.43 -13.32 -7.68
N LEU A 113 -0.05 -14.37 -7.00
CA LEU A 113 -1.48 -14.69 -6.96
C LEU A 113 -2.27 -13.58 -6.28
N CYS A 114 -1.81 -13.06 -5.14
CA CYS A 114 -2.43 -11.92 -4.47
C CYS A 114 -2.52 -10.69 -5.38
N TYR A 115 -1.47 -10.39 -6.15
CA TYR A 115 -1.49 -9.30 -7.12
C TYR A 115 -2.54 -9.52 -8.21
N THR A 116 -2.70 -10.76 -8.67
CA THR A 116 -3.73 -11.15 -9.65
C THR A 116 -5.13 -10.89 -9.10
N VAL A 117 -5.42 -11.43 -7.92
CA VAL A 117 -6.76 -11.34 -7.29
C VAL A 117 -7.05 -9.90 -6.85
N ASN A 118 -6.10 -9.24 -6.18
CA ASN A 118 -6.25 -7.84 -5.75
C ASN A 118 -6.57 -6.92 -6.93
N THR A 119 -5.85 -7.08 -8.06
CA THR A 119 -6.10 -6.27 -9.26
C THR A 119 -7.44 -6.63 -9.89
N GLY A 120 -7.86 -7.88 -9.83
CA GLY A 120 -9.21 -8.32 -10.23
C GLY A 120 -10.30 -7.65 -9.41
N VAL A 121 -10.13 -7.59 -8.09
CA VAL A 121 -11.06 -6.89 -7.18
C VAL A 121 -11.07 -5.38 -7.47
N VAL A 122 -9.90 -4.77 -7.69
CA VAL A 122 -9.81 -3.35 -8.12
C VAL A 122 -10.55 -3.13 -9.43
N LEU A 123 -10.43 -4.03 -10.40
CA LEU A 123 -11.16 -3.96 -11.67
C LEU A 123 -12.68 -4.01 -11.45
N LEU A 124 -13.15 -4.94 -10.61
CA LEU A 124 -14.57 -5.06 -10.26
C LEU A 124 -15.09 -3.79 -9.56
N ILE A 125 -14.36 -3.26 -8.58
CA ILE A 125 -14.74 -2.01 -7.90
C ILE A 125 -14.72 -0.85 -8.88
N THR A 126 -13.70 -0.78 -9.77
CA THR A 126 -13.56 0.29 -10.77
C THR A 126 -14.76 0.34 -11.72
N SER A 127 -15.49 -0.75 -11.92
CA SER A 127 -16.72 -0.76 -12.73
C SER A 127 -17.81 0.20 -12.22
N ARG A 128 -17.84 0.44 -10.89
CA ARG A 128 -18.85 1.31 -10.26
C ARG A 128 -18.25 2.52 -9.54
N TRP A 129 -17.05 2.38 -8.96
CA TRP A 129 -16.43 3.40 -8.14
C TRP A 129 -14.93 3.53 -8.40
N LYS A 130 -14.39 4.75 -8.41
CA LYS A 130 -13.00 5.04 -8.76
C LYS A 130 -12.06 4.77 -7.57
N ILE A 131 -11.75 3.50 -7.27
CA ILE A 131 -10.77 3.14 -6.25
C ILE A 131 -9.34 3.55 -6.64
N SER A 132 -8.45 3.75 -5.66
CA SER A 132 -7.07 4.16 -5.91
C SER A 132 -6.15 2.94 -6.10
N VAL A 133 -5.76 2.69 -7.34
CA VAL A 133 -4.77 1.64 -7.70
C VAL A 133 -3.41 1.88 -7.05
N HIS A 134 -3.00 3.14 -6.85
CA HIS A 134 -1.73 3.49 -6.20
C HIS A 134 -1.67 3.01 -4.76
N THR A 135 -2.73 3.26 -3.98
CA THR A 135 -2.78 2.85 -2.58
C THR A 135 -2.93 1.35 -2.41
N THR A 136 -3.69 0.68 -3.29
CA THR A 136 -3.75 -0.78 -3.35
C THR A 136 -2.39 -1.39 -3.68
N GLY A 137 -1.70 -0.86 -4.70
CA GLY A 137 -0.42 -1.37 -5.17
C GLY A 137 0.74 -1.16 -4.19
N LEU A 138 0.62 -0.20 -3.25
CA LEU A 138 1.56 -0.04 -2.15
C LEU A 138 1.23 -0.98 -0.98
N SER A 139 -0.05 -1.06 -0.60
CA SER A 139 -0.45 -1.75 0.62
C SER A 139 -0.32 -3.27 0.54
N GLY A 140 -0.51 -3.87 -0.64
CA GLY A 140 -0.30 -5.31 -0.84
C GLY A 140 1.14 -5.75 -0.52
N PRO A 141 2.18 -5.19 -1.19
CA PRO A 141 3.56 -5.53 -0.87
C PRO A 141 3.97 -5.18 0.56
N VAL A 142 3.43 -4.10 1.14
CA VAL A 142 3.68 -3.77 2.56
C VAL A 142 3.11 -4.85 3.47
N ALA A 143 1.92 -5.36 3.19
CA ALA A 143 1.35 -6.50 3.91
C ALA A 143 2.25 -7.73 3.80
N ALA A 144 2.74 -8.05 2.61
CA ALA A 144 3.67 -9.16 2.39
C ALA A 144 5.00 -8.96 3.15
N LEU A 145 5.55 -7.73 3.15
CA LEU A 145 6.75 -7.42 3.93
C LEU A 145 6.53 -7.55 5.44
N ILE A 146 5.37 -7.18 5.95
CA ILE A 146 5.03 -7.41 7.37
C ILE A 146 4.98 -8.90 7.68
N LEU A 147 4.38 -9.70 6.81
CA LEU A 147 4.33 -11.16 6.97
C LEU A 147 5.73 -11.80 6.90
N LEU A 148 6.64 -11.24 6.11
CA LEU A 148 7.99 -11.78 5.90
C LEU A 148 9.01 -11.28 6.92
N LEU A 149 9.00 -9.98 7.23
CA LEU A 149 10.00 -9.29 8.06
C LEU A 149 9.46 -8.94 9.46
N GLY A 150 8.21 -9.30 9.74
CA GLY A 150 7.57 -8.89 10.96
C GLY A 150 7.42 -7.36 11.07
N PRO A 151 7.64 -6.79 12.26
CA PRO A 151 7.52 -5.36 12.53
C PRO A 151 8.30 -4.47 11.56
N PHE A 152 9.47 -4.90 11.13
CA PHE A 152 10.30 -4.13 10.20
C PHE A 152 9.62 -3.91 8.84
N GLY A 153 8.77 -4.84 8.41
CA GLY A 153 7.98 -4.69 7.19
C GLY A 153 7.02 -3.49 7.24
N ALA A 154 6.51 -3.13 8.42
CA ALA A 154 5.60 -2.00 8.59
C ALA A 154 6.28 -0.64 8.34
N LEU A 155 7.61 -0.54 8.44
CA LEU A 155 8.36 0.69 8.12
C LEU A 155 8.10 1.15 6.68
N PHE A 156 7.88 0.22 5.75
CA PHE A 156 7.55 0.54 4.37
C PHE A 156 6.14 1.12 4.21
N GLY A 157 5.26 0.89 5.20
CA GLY A 157 3.92 1.48 5.28
C GLY A 157 3.91 2.99 5.59
N VAL A 158 5.03 3.54 6.10
CA VAL A 158 5.16 4.99 6.39
C VAL A 158 4.95 5.85 5.13
N ILE A 159 5.18 5.30 3.95
CA ILE A 159 4.94 5.99 2.67
C ILE A 159 3.44 6.16 2.41
N TYR A 160 2.58 5.35 3.03
CA TYR A 160 1.13 5.32 2.75
C TYR A 160 0.40 6.65 3.04
N PRO A 161 0.57 7.30 4.19
CA PRO A 161 -0.03 8.62 4.43
C PRO A 161 0.43 9.67 3.42
N VAL A 162 1.72 9.66 3.04
CA VAL A 162 2.29 10.57 2.06
C VAL A 162 1.68 10.34 0.67
N LEU A 163 1.45 9.09 0.32
CA LEU A 163 0.78 8.72 -0.92
C LEU A 163 -0.67 9.19 -0.94
N ILE A 164 -1.44 8.95 0.12
CA ILE A 164 -2.82 9.43 0.24
C ILE A 164 -2.86 10.95 0.05
N TRP A 165 -2.05 11.69 0.81
CA TRP A 165 -1.92 13.13 0.70
C TRP A 165 -1.66 13.57 -0.75
N SER A 166 -0.73 12.94 -1.42
CA SER A 166 -0.39 13.23 -2.82
C SER A 166 -1.60 13.03 -3.75
N ARG A 167 -2.31 11.90 -3.63
CA ARG A 167 -3.45 11.57 -4.50
C ARG A 167 -4.63 12.52 -4.31
N VAL A 168 -4.84 12.97 -3.08
CA VAL A 168 -5.91 13.90 -2.74
C VAL A 168 -5.52 15.32 -3.15
N LEU A 169 -4.31 15.78 -2.87
CA LEU A 169 -3.84 17.11 -3.28
C LEU A 169 -3.86 17.31 -4.80
N LEU A 170 -3.55 16.26 -5.54
CA LEU A 170 -3.59 16.27 -7.01
C LEU A 170 -5.02 16.08 -7.58
N GLU A 171 -6.06 16.00 -6.73
CA GLU A 171 -7.47 15.79 -7.11
C GLU A 171 -7.68 14.53 -7.96
N LYS A 172 -6.77 13.56 -7.86
CA LYS A 172 -6.88 12.28 -8.58
C LYS A 172 -7.87 11.34 -7.93
N HIS A 173 -8.01 11.40 -6.61
CA HIS A 173 -8.92 10.59 -5.80
C HIS A 173 -9.47 11.39 -4.63
N THR A 174 -10.68 11.02 -4.18
CA THR A 174 -11.16 11.45 -2.85
C THR A 174 -10.39 10.68 -1.78
N LEU A 175 -10.46 11.19 -0.55
CA LEU A 175 -9.86 10.52 0.59
C LEU A 175 -10.38 9.09 0.77
N ALA A 176 -11.70 8.92 0.69
CA ALA A 176 -12.34 7.62 0.81
C ALA A 176 -11.82 6.64 -0.26
N GLN A 177 -11.66 7.09 -1.51
CA GLN A 177 -11.12 6.26 -2.60
C GLN A 177 -9.66 5.83 -2.34
N ALA A 178 -8.85 6.72 -1.77
CA ALA A 178 -7.47 6.43 -1.45
C ALA A 178 -7.33 5.49 -0.25
N ILE A 179 -8.09 5.72 0.82
CA ILE A 179 -8.08 4.84 2.01
C ILE A 179 -8.59 3.45 1.65
N THR A 180 -9.75 3.36 0.99
CA THR A 180 -10.34 2.06 0.62
C THR A 180 -9.40 1.24 -0.26
N GLY A 181 -8.66 1.88 -1.18
CA GLY A 181 -7.66 1.17 -1.99
C GLY A 181 -6.58 0.52 -1.13
N GLY A 182 -6.07 1.22 -0.15
CA GLY A 182 -5.08 0.67 0.76
C GLY A 182 -5.61 -0.41 1.69
N VAL A 183 -6.78 -0.20 2.26
CA VAL A 183 -7.46 -1.20 3.10
C VAL A 183 -7.70 -2.49 2.32
N GLN A 184 -8.26 -2.38 1.11
CA GLN A 184 -8.52 -3.51 0.24
C GLN A 184 -7.23 -4.28 -0.08
N GLY A 185 -6.19 -3.60 -0.56
CA GLY A 185 -4.94 -4.26 -0.92
C GLY A 185 -4.25 -4.92 0.26
N PHE A 186 -4.27 -4.28 1.43
CA PHE A 186 -3.66 -4.82 2.64
C PHE A 186 -4.38 -6.08 3.15
N PHE A 187 -5.67 -5.96 3.44
CA PHE A 187 -6.42 -7.07 4.05
C PHE A 187 -6.55 -8.26 3.12
N LEU A 188 -6.82 -7.99 1.85
CA LEU A 188 -6.98 -9.10 0.91
C LEU A 188 -5.66 -9.86 0.75
N THR A 189 -4.51 -9.15 0.66
CA THR A 189 -3.20 -9.81 0.64
C THR A 189 -2.95 -10.64 1.89
N VAL A 190 -3.24 -10.10 3.09
CA VAL A 190 -3.06 -10.85 4.34
C VAL A 190 -3.91 -12.12 4.33
N ILE A 191 -5.19 -12.00 4.00
CA ILE A 191 -6.13 -13.15 3.99
C ILE A 191 -5.68 -14.20 2.98
N GLU A 192 -5.32 -13.79 1.76
CA GLU A 192 -4.89 -14.71 0.70
C GLU A 192 -3.59 -15.42 1.07
N MET A 193 -2.60 -14.68 1.60
CA MET A 193 -1.33 -15.27 2.06
C MET A 193 -1.56 -16.30 3.17
N TYR A 194 -2.41 -15.98 4.15
CA TYR A 194 -2.75 -16.95 5.22
C TYR A 194 -3.43 -18.20 4.67
N ILE A 195 -4.42 -18.06 3.79
CA ILE A 195 -5.13 -19.21 3.18
C ILE A 195 -4.14 -20.07 2.38
N TYR A 196 -3.31 -19.46 1.56
CA TYR A 196 -2.33 -20.17 0.73
C TYR A 196 -1.32 -20.95 1.59
N MET A 197 -0.73 -20.28 2.58
CA MET A 197 0.24 -20.89 3.50
C MET A 197 -0.40 -22.04 4.30
N TYR A 198 -1.64 -21.85 4.78
CA TYR A 198 -2.39 -22.88 5.48
C TYR A 198 -2.65 -24.11 4.61
N LEU A 199 -3.12 -23.91 3.37
CA LEU A 199 -3.42 -25.02 2.43
C LEU A 199 -2.17 -25.81 2.04
N LEU A 200 -1.00 -25.19 2.03
CA LEU A 200 0.27 -25.86 1.73
C LEU A 200 0.98 -26.43 2.96
N ASN A 201 0.39 -26.32 4.16
CA ASN A 201 1.01 -26.69 5.42
C ASN A 201 2.41 -26.07 5.60
N LEU A 202 2.60 -24.84 5.11
CA LEU A 202 3.88 -24.14 5.24
C LEU A 202 4.00 -23.56 6.65
N PRO A 203 5.19 -23.61 7.26
CA PRO A 203 5.38 -23.07 8.59
C PRO A 203 5.17 -21.55 8.57
N LEU A 204 4.16 -21.12 9.28
CA LEU A 204 3.90 -19.70 9.59
C LEU A 204 4.86 -19.17 10.67
N ASN A 205 5.91 -19.93 11.00
CA ASN A 205 6.76 -19.72 12.17
C ASN A 205 7.55 -18.41 12.19
N ASN A 206 7.67 -17.71 11.08
CA ASN A 206 8.26 -16.38 11.01
C ASN A 206 7.19 -15.27 10.94
N ILE A 207 5.91 -15.66 10.94
CA ILE A 207 4.83 -14.71 10.90
C ILE A 207 4.52 -14.31 12.34
N ILE A 208 4.52 -13.03 12.59
CA ILE A 208 3.96 -12.42 13.80
C ILE A 208 2.67 -13.14 14.15
N SER A 209 2.44 -13.42 15.42
CA SER A 209 1.18 -14.03 15.85
C SER A 209 0.01 -13.26 15.24
N LEU A 210 -1.09 -13.93 14.95
CA LEU A 210 -2.28 -13.29 14.35
C LEU A 210 -2.73 -12.08 15.18
N SER A 211 -2.58 -12.15 16.52
CA SER A 211 -2.86 -11.05 17.44
C SER A 211 -1.97 -9.83 17.19
N ASP A 212 -0.67 -10.04 16.98
CA ASP A 212 0.26 -8.94 16.72
C ASP A 212 -0.01 -8.31 15.36
N SER A 213 -0.29 -9.14 14.34
CA SER A 213 -0.67 -8.66 13.01
C SER A 213 -1.95 -7.81 13.04
N ILE A 214 -2.97 -8.19 13.81
CA ILE A 214 -4.21 -7.42 13.98
C ILE A 214 -3.92 -6.08 14.63
N LEU A 215 -3.05 -6.01 15.63
CA LEU A 215 -2.68 -4.75 16.29
C LEU A 215 -1.97 -3.79 15.32
N TYR A 216 -1.07 -4.29 14.45
CA TYR A 216 -0.45 -3.48 13.40
C TYR A 216 -1.46 -2.93 12.41
N ILE A 217 -2.38 -3.78 11.97
CA ILE A 217 -3.47 -3.44 11.07
C ILE A 217 -4.32 -2.34 11.69
N LEU A 218 -4.73 -2.52 12.95
CA LEU A 218 -5.52 -1.52 13.68
C LEU A 218 -4.76 -0.20 13.82
N ALA A 219 -3.46 -0.21 14.12
CA ALA A 219 -2.66 1.01 14.21
C ALA A 219 -2.60 1.76 12.87
N ILE A 220 -2.33 1.06 11.76
CA ILE A 220 -2.27 1.66 10.42
C ILE A 220 -3.63 2.22 9.98
N ILE A 221 -4.74 1.55 10.33
CA ILE A 221 -6.09 1.99 9.96
C ILE A 221 -6.60 3.07 10.91
N MET A 222 -6.38 2.93 12.20
CA MET A 222 -6.92 3.86 13.19
C MET A 222 -6.29 5.23 13.08
N THR A 223 -5.01 5.33 12.73
CA THR A 223 -4.36 6.64 12.56
C THR A 223 -5.12 7.55 11.56
N PRO A 224 -5.38 7.16 10.30
CA PRO A 224 -6.14 7.99 9.37
C PRO A 224 -7.62 8.13 9.74
N VAL A 225 -8.24 7.15 10.41
CA VAL A 225 -9.63 7.24 10.89
C VAL A 225 -9.73 8.27 12.02
N VAL A 226 -8.83 8.21 12.99
CA VAL A 226 -8.76 9.19 14.09
C VAL A 226 -8.48 10.59 13.53
N LEU A 227 -7.57 10.72 12.57
CA LEU A 227 -7.31 11.99 11.86
C LEU A 227 -8.57 12.52 11.16
N GLY A 228 -9.32 11.65 10.50
CA GLY A 228 -10.58 12.02 9.85
C GLY A 228 -11.64 12.51 10.85
N ILE A 229 -11.82 11.80 11.96
CA ILE A 229 -12.75 12.18 13.03
C ILE A 229 -12.33 13.50 13.68
N LEU A 230 -11.04 13.68 13.96
CA LEU A 230 -10.53 14.88 14.61
C LEU A 230 -10.64 16.13 13.72
N SER A 231 -10.51 15.96 12.40
CA SER A 231 -10.73 17.06 11.46
C SER A 231 -12.22 17.42 11.29
N TYR A 232 -13.13 16.50 11.59
CA TYR A 232 -14.58 16.72 11.55
C TYR A 232 -15.09 17.46 12.80
N VAL A 233 -14.47 17.23 13.95
CA VAL A 233 -14.81 17.94 15.19
C VAL A 233 -14.19 19.34 15.12
N ARG A 234 -15.03 20.39 15.05
CA ARG A 234 -14.65 21.82 14.98
C ARG A 234 -13.86 22.25 16.21
N PHE A 235 -12.56 22.06 16.21
CA PHE A 235 -11.66 22.68 17.18
C PHE A 235 -10.96 23.88 16.57
N GLU A 236 -10.77 24.95 17.37
CA GLU A 236 -10.06 26.17 16.96
C GLU A 236 -8.60 25.91 16.54
N SER A 237 -8.05 24.75 16.90
CA SER A 237 -6.75 24.28 16.43
C SER A 237 -6.76 22.75 16.26
N PRO A 238 -7.17 22.24 15.10
CA PRO A 238 -7.18 20.79 14.82
C PRO A 238 -5.79 20.15 15.00
N PHE A 239 -4.73 20.93 14.84
CA PHE A 239 -3.35 20.49 15.03
C PHE A 239 -3.02 20.15 16.51
N LYS A 240 -3.45 20.97 17.47
CA LYS A 240 -3.23 20.68 18.90
C LYS A 240 -3.95 19.41 19.34
N LEU A 241 -5.18 19.23 18.87
CA LEU A 241 -5.95 18.03 19.17
C LEU A 241 -5.32 16.79 18.54
N PHE A 242 -4.80 16.92 17.33
CA PHE A 242 -4.07 15.85 16.65
C PHE A 242 -2.85 15.40 17.47
N ILE A 243 -1.99 16.33 17.89
CA ILE A 243 -0.82 16.01 18.74
C ILE A 243 -1.25 15.33 20.05
N VAL A 244 -2.29 15.84 20.71
CA VAL A 244 -2.78 15.26 21.98
C VAL A 244 -3.30 13.83 21.73
N SER A 245 -4.07 13.59 20.66
CA SER A 245 -4.56 12.26 20.35
C SER A 245 -3.46 11.27 19.98
N GLU A 246 -2.45 11.72 19.25
CA GLU A 246 -1.27 10.88 18.93
C GLU A 246 -0.46 10.53 20.19
N ILE A 247 -0.29 11.48 21.11
CA ILE A 247 0.36 11.22 22.40
C ILE A 247 -0.47 10.22 23.23
N VAL A 248 -1.79 10.37 23.31
CA VAL A 248 -2.67 9.45 24.03
C VAL A 248 -2.64 8.07 23.41
N LEU A 249 -2.71 7.96 22.07
CA LEU A 249 -2.60 6.70 21.36
C LEU A 249 -1.23 6.05 21.57
N LEU A 250 -0.14 6.82 21.54
CA LEU A 250 1.21 6.34 21.82
C LEU A 250 1.32 5.79 23.25
N LEU A 251 0.76 6.47 24.24
CA LEU A 251 0.76 6.01 25.61
C LEU A 251 -0.08 4.74 25.81
N LEU A 252 -1.24 4.65 25.19
CA LEU A 252 -2.07 3.45 25.20
C LEU A 252 -1.37 2.27 24.54
N PHE A 253 -0.74 2.50 23.41
CA PHE A 253 0.04 1.47 22.72
C PHE A 253 1.25 1.02 23.54
N PHE A 254 1.98 1.94 24.15
CA PHE A 254 3.09 1.62 25.04
C PHE A 254 2.67 0.73 26.21
N ALA A 255 1.49 0.99 26.76
CA ALA A 255 0.95 0.21 27.89
C ALA A 255 0.45 -1.19 27.49
N LEU A 256 0.05 -1.39 26.23
CA LEU A 256 -0.66 -2.59 25.78
C LEU A 256 0.13 -3.50 24.84
N THR A 257 1.27 -3.04 24.32
CA THR A 257 1.94 -3.75 23.23
C THR A 257 3.44 -4.00 23.51
N PRO A 258 4.03 -5.06 22.91
CA PRO A 258 5.47 -5.27 22.92
C PRO A 258 6.24 -4.07 22.32
N ALA A 259 7.45 -3.83 22.83
CA ALA A 259 8.29 -2.68 22.47
C ALA A 259 8.47 -2.48 20.94
N ASN A 260 8.50 -3.57 20.18
CA ASN A 260 8.66 -3.54 18.72
C ASN A 260 7.45 -2.88 18.00
N VAL A 261 6.25 -3.19 18.46
CA VAL A 261 4.99 -2.64 17.93
C VAL A 261 4.89 -1.16 18.26
N PHE A 262 5.27 -0.79 19.49
CA PHE A 262 5.33 0.59 19.90
C PHE A 262 6.25 1.44 19.03
N LEU A 263 7.46 0.94 18.71
CA LEU A 263 8.41 1.67 17.87
C LEU A 263 7.85 1.99 16.49
N ILE A 264 7.15 1.03 15.88
CA ILE A 264 6.56 1.22 14.55
C ILE A 264 5.41 2.19 14.59
N PHE A 265 4.54 2.06 15.60
CA PHE A 265 3.46 3.00 15.79
C PHE A 265 3.99 4.43 15.99
N ALA A 266 5.04 4.58 16.80
CA ALA A 266 5.71 5.86 17.01
C ALA A 266 6.26 6.45 15.70
N LEU A 267 6.89 5.63 14.86
CA LEU A 267 7.40 6.06 13.55
C LEU A 267 6.28 6.49 12.60
N VAL A 268 5.18 5.73 12.53
CA VAL A 268 4.00 6.08 11.72
C VAL A 268 3.38 7.38 12.20
N SER A 269 3.20 7.53 13.51
CA SER A 269 2.65 8.73 14.14
C SER A 269 3.54 9.96 13.91
N LEU A 270 4.85 9.84 14.12
CA LEU A 270 5.82 10.91 13.86
C LEU A 270 5.82 11.33 12.39
N THR A 271 5.67 10.38 11.47
CA THR A 271 5.58 10.68 10.04
C THR A 271 4.29 11.42 9.72
N SER A 272 3.17 11.00 10.29
CA SER A 272 1.88 11.67 10.14
C SER A 272 1.91 13.10 10.69
N VAL A 273 2.54 13.32 11.85
CA VAL A 273 2.76 14.66 12.43
C VAL A 273 3.62 15.52 11.50
N SER A 274 4.73 14.97 11.00
CA SER A 274 5.65 15.69 10.12
C SER A 274 4.97 16.13 8.82
N ILE A 275 4.13 15.26 8.24
CA ILE A 275 3.33 15.58 7.05
C ILE A 275 2.31 16.67 7.37
N SER A 276 1.65 16.60 8.52
CA SER A 276 0.67 17.59 8.96
C SER A 276 1.31 18.96 9.16
N LEU A 277 2.50 19.02 9.78
CA LEU A 277 3.29 20.24 9.94
C LEU A 277 3.71 20.83 8.59
N TYR A 278 4.14 19.98 7.65
CA TYR A 278 4.55 20.41 6.31
C TYR A 278 3.38 20.92 5.47
N ALA A 279 2.18 20.37 5.67
CA ALA A 279 0.98 20.79 4.95
C ALA A 279 0.47 22.18 5.36
N GLY A 280 0.82 22.67 6.58
CA GLY A 280 0.39 23.96 7.11
C GLY A 280 -1.09 24.02 7.45
N ASP A 281 -1.58 25.24 7.83
CA ASP A 281 -2.98 25.48 8.27
C ASP A 281 -4.03 25.21 7.18
N ASP A 282 -3.63 25.17 5.89
CA ASP A 282 -4.46 24.66 4.79
C ASP A 282 -4.57 23.14 4.87
N PHE A 283 -5.12 22.66 5.96
CA PHE A 283 -5.29 21.22 6.17
C PHE A 283 -6.17 20.68 5.04
N ILE A 284 -5.57 19.88 4.18
CA ILE A 284 -6.22 19.26 3.01
C ILE A 284 -7.51 18.58 3.41
N TRP A 285 -7.57 18.03 4.62
CA TRP A 285 -8.73 17.39 5.22
C TRP A 285 -9.91 18.36 5.45
N ALA A 286 -9.66 19.55 5.98
CA ALA A 286 -10.69 20.56 6.18
C ALA A 286 -11.25 21.07 4.85
N LYS A 287 -10.41 21.16 3.83
CA LYS A 287 -10.80 21.56 2.48
C LYS A 287 -11.59 20.46 1.76
N ILE A 288 -11.20 19.17 1.95
CA ILE A 288 -11.90 18.02 1.39
C ILE A 288 -13.28 17.86 2.01
N ILE A 289 -13.39 17.97 3.34
CA ILE A 289 -14.68 17.90 4.06
C ILE A 289 -15.56 19.10 3.71
N LYS A 290 -14.97 20.30 3.56
CA LYS A 290 -15.71 21.50 3.20
C LYS A 290 -16.21 21.50 1.75
N ASN A 291 -15.48 20.86 0.82
CA ASN A 291 -15.94 20.70 -0.56
C ASN A 291 -16.89 19.51 -0.76
N GLN A 292 -16.98 18.59 0.22
CA GLN A 292 -18.01 17.54 0.24
C GLN A 292 -19.30 17.96 0.93
N SER A 293 -19.34 19.13 1.58
CA SER A 293 -20.59 19.69 2.12
C SER A 293 -21.46 20.19 0.96
N PHE A 294 -22.26 19.27 0.45
CA PHE A 294 -23.54 19.56 -0.19
C PHE A 294 -23.53 20.39 -1.49
N SER A 295 -23.15 19.74 -2.57
CA SER A 295 -23.90 19.92 -3.83
C SER A 295 -24.80 18.69 -4.05
N THR A 296 -25.74 18.48 -3.14
CA THR A 296 -26.90 17.57 -3.36
C THR A 296 -28.02 18.04 -2.45
N LEU A 297 -28.78 18.91 -2.99
CA LEU A 297 -30.25 18.94 -2.85
C LEU A 297 -30.79 19.54 -4.11
#